data_2bcc149e74ee06f8a557b54cd33b687e
#
_entry.id   2bcc149e74ee06f8a557b54cd33b687e
#
_cell.length_a   1.000
_cell.length_b   1.000
_cell.length_c   1.000
_cell.angle_alpha   90.00
_cell.angle_beta   90.00
_cell.angle_gamma   90.00
#
_symmetry.space_group_name_H-M   'P 1'
#
loop_
_entity.id
_entity.type
_entity.pdbx_description
1 polymer ?
#
loop_
_entity_poly.entity_id
_entity_poly.type
_entity_poly.pdbx_seq_one_letter_code
_entity_poly.pdbx_strand_id
1 'polypeptide(L)'
;MKKNFKKIVLAYSGGLDTSIIIPWLKENYEGCEVIAVSVNVGQVGELDGLEEKALKTGASKLYVEDLNKEFVEDVIIPCVQMGAKYENTYLLGTSMARPIIAKRLVEIARAEGADAIAHGCTGKGNDQVRFELAVKAFAPDMPIIAPWRIWDIKGREEEIDYAEAHNIPLKISRETNYSKDKNMWHLSHEGLELEDPDNEPKYAGNMEMGVTPEEAPEQAEYVSITFEKGVPVAVNGEKMSAVDLVWKLNELGGKHGVGIIDIVENRLVGMKCRGVYETPGGTILYHAHEMLEQLCLDKYTQHYKQRMALEFADLVYNGQWYSPLREAMSAFCEKTQETVTGTVKLKLYKGNIIGAGMTSPYSLYDPEIATFDAENVYDQTWADGFITLFGLPTQVHAKMKAKNGLL
;
A
#
# COMPACT_ATOMS: atom_id res chain seq x y z
N MET A 1 -4.48 18.32 -34.91
CA MET A 1 -4.94 19.55 -34.25
C MET A 1 -4.73 19.37 -32.75
N LYS A 2 -3.93 20.22 -32.07
CA LYS A 2 -3.89 20.24 -30.62
C LYS A 2 -5.30 20.55 -30.11
N LYS A 3 -5.89 19.69 -29.25
CA LYS A 3 -7.16 19.99 -28.60
C LYS A 3 -6.96 21.24 -27.74
N ASN A 4 -7.78 22.26 -27.90
CA ASN A 4 -7.70 23.46 -27.06
C ASN A 4 -8.53 23.20 -25.80
N PHE A 5 -7.87 23.02 -24.65
CA PHE A 5 -8.52 22.87 -23.35
C PHE A 5 -8.55 24.24 -22.65
N LYS A 6 -9.70 24.62 -22.13
CA LYS A 6 -9.90 25.91 -21.42
C LYS A 6 -9.67 25.78 -19.92
N LYS A 7 -9.97 24.60 -19.34
CA LYS A 7 -9.83 24.35 -17.92
C LYS A 7 -9.27 22.95 -17.70
N ILE A 8 -8.19 22.84 -16.93
CA ILE A 8 -7.47 21.60 -16.65
C ILE A 8 -7.34 21.43 -15.15
N VAL A 9 -7.70 20.25 -14.63
CA VAL A 9 -7.43 19.85 -13.26
C VAL A 9 -6.10 19.12 -13.20
N LEU A 10 -5.19 19.57 -12.35
CA LEU A 10 -3.85 19.01 -12.18
C LEU A 10 -3.70 18.31 -10.84
N ALA A 11 -3.29 17.02 -10.85
CA ALA A 11 -2.78 16.36 -9.65
C ALA A 11 -1.51 17.06 -9.19
N TYR A 12 -1.55 17.73 -8.05
CA TYR A 12 -0.51 18.65 -7.60
C TYR A 12 0.05 18.22 -6.23
N SER A 13 1.31 17.83 -6.19
CA SER A 13 2.01 17.48 -4.95
C SER A 13 2.82 18.65 -4.37
N GLY A 14 3.01 19.71 -5.13
CA GLY A 14 3.91 20.81 -4.76
C GLY A 14 5.40 20.50 -4.99
N GLY A 15 5.74 19.32 -5.47
CA GLY A 15 7.09 18.97 -5.89
C GLY A 15 7.54 19.72 -7.17
N LEU A 16 8.78 19.51 -7.57
CA LEU A 16 9.36 20.13 -8.78
C LEU A 16 8.51 19.81 -10.02
N ASP A 17 8.35 18.51 -10.31
CA ASP A 17 7.64 18.01 -11.49
C ASP A 17 6.24 18.60 -11.65
N THR A 18 5.45 18.60 -10.57
CA THR A 18 4.07 19.12 -10.65
C THR A 18 4.02 20.65 -10.68
N SER A 19 5.00 21.34 -10.11
CA SER A 19 5.05 22.80 -10.13
C SER A 19 5.37 23.34 -11.52
N ILE A 20 6.32 22.74 -12.24
CA ILE A 20 6.65 23.19 -13.61
C ILE A 20 5.54 22.88 -14.63
N ILE A 21 4.66 21.92 -14.32
CA ILE A 21 3.52 21.59 -15.20
C ILE A 21 2.51 22.73 -15.29
N ILE A 22 2.32 23.53 -14.24
CA ILE A 22 1.36 24.63 -14.26
C ILE A 22 1.65 25.66 -15.38
N PRO A 23 2.83 26.29 -15.45
CA PRO A 23 3.15 27.22 -16.53
C PRO A 23 3.22 26.49 -17.88
N TRP A 24 3.76 25.27 -17.94
CA TRP A 24 3.82 24.49 -19.16
C TRP A 24 2.43 24.25 -19.78
N LEU A 25 1.41 23.94 -18.98
CA LEU A 25 0.02 23.78 -19.45
C LEU A 25 -0.50 25.10 -20.04
N LYS A 26 -0.26 26.23 -19.40
CA LYS A 26 -0.70 27.55 -19.87
C LYS A 26 -0.04 27.96 -21.20
N GLU A 27 1.21 27.60 -21.40
CA GLU A 27 1.95 27.87 -22.64
C GLU A 27 1.48 26.96 -23.80
N ASN A 28 1.15 25.70 -23.49
CA ASN A 28 0.77 24.72 -24.53
C ASN A 28 -0.73 24.70 -24.86
N TYR A 29 -1.58 25.25 -24.00
CA TYR A 29 -3.05 25.30 -24.16
C TYR A 29 -3.61 26.71 -24.02
N GLU A 30 -2.96 27.69 -24.65
CA GLU A 30 -3.40 29.10 -24.83
C GLU A 30 -4.05 29.72 -23.59
N GLY A 31 -3.34 29.78 -22.48
CA GLY A 31 -3.79 30.46 -21.27
C GLY A 31 -4.93 29.75 -20.54
N CYS A 32 -5.01 28.42 -20.62
CA CYS A 32 -5.97 27.61 -19.91
C CYS A 32 -5.99 27.93 -18.41
N GLU A 33 -7.16 27.79 -17.80
CA GLU A 33 -7.29 27.79 -16.34
C GLU A 33 -6.75 26.47 -15.78
N VAL A 34 -5.79 26.56 -14.83
CA VAL A 34 -5.23 25.37 -14.16
C VAL A 34 -5.73 25.34 -12.72
N ILE A 35 -6.49 24.32 -12.39
CA ILE A 35 -6.96 24.02 -11.04
C ILE A 35 -6.07 22.95 -10.44
N ALA A 36 -5.27 23.32 -9.46
CA ALA A 36 -4.43 22.39 -8.74
C ALA A 36 -5.25 21.63 -7.68
N VAL A 37 -4.99 20.35 -7.52
CA VAL A 37 -5.62 19.50 -6.51
C VAL A 37 -4.56 18.71 -5.78
N SER A 38 -4.47 18.91 -4.49
CA SER A 38 -3.68 18.09 -3.58
C SER A 38 -4.60 17.31 -2.64
N VAL A 39 -4.17 16.13 -2.24
CA VAL A 39 -4.94 15.26 -1.39
C VAL A 39 -4.11 14.90 -0.16
N ASN A 40 -4.70 15.08 1.01
CA ASN A 40 -4.14 14.63 2.28
C ASN A 40 -4.45 13.14 2.48
N VAL A 41 -3.42 12.32 2.45
CA VAL A 41 -3.42 10.89 2.81
C VAL A 41 -2.43 10.62 3.94
N GLY A 42 -2.13 11.65 4.75
CA GLY A 42 -1.25 11.58 5.92
C GLY A 42 0.22 11.89 5.64
N GLN A 43 0.55 12.61 4.56
CA GLN A 43 1.89 13.16 4.32
C GLN A 43 2.12 14.43 5.16
N VAL A 44 2.45 14.24 6.42
CA VAL A 44 2.61 15.32 7.40
C VAL A 44 3.69 16.31 6.95
N GLY A 45 3.37 17.62 6.99
CA GLY A 45 4.29 18.71 6.67
C GLY A 45 4.44 19.04 5.18
N GLU A 46 3.97 18.19 4.27
CA GLU A 46 4.07 18.45 2.83
C GLU A 46 3.02 19.41 2.28
N LEU A 47 1.92 19.59 3.00
CA LEU A 47 0.81 20.46 2.60
C LEU A 47 0.97 21.91 3.07
N ASP A 48 1.96 22.19 3.91
CA ASP A 48 2.17 23.52 4.48
C ASP A 48 2.64 24.53 3.43
N GLY A 49 1.90 25.66 3.28
CA GLY A 49 2.21 26.69 2.30
C GLY A 49 1.94 26.32 0.84
N LEU A 50 1.30 25.18 0.60
CA LEU A 50 1.06 24.64 -0.74
C LEU A 50 0.14 25.55 -1.58
N GLU A 51 -0.87 26.19 -0.96
CA GLU A 51 -1.78 27.10 -1.65
C GLU A 51 -1.05 28.33 -2.18
N GLU A 52 -0.24 28.98 -1.33
CA GLU A 52 0.54 30.13 -1.75
C GLU A 52 1.50 29.78 -2.90
N LYS A 53 2.13 28.61 -2.82
CA LYS A 53 3.03 28.09 -3.87
C LYS A 53 2.27 27.84 -5.18
N ALA A 54 1.14 27.16 -5.14
CA ALA A 54 0.35 26.85 -6.33
C ALA A 54 -0.11 28.13 -7.05
N LEU A 55 -0.66 29.10 -6.29
CA LEU A 55 -1.14 30.37 -6.83
C LEU A 55 0.03 31.22 -7.42
N LYS A 56 1.17 31.30 -6.72
CA LYS A 56 2.37 31.98 -7.23
C LYS A 56 2.93 31.33 -8.50
N THR A 57 2.78 30.02 -8.62
CA THR A 57 3.21 29.27 -9.82
C THR A 57 2.25 29.47 -11.00
N GLY A 58 1.05 30.02 -10.77
CA GLY A 58 0.08 30.38 -11.79
C GLY A 58 -1.16 29.51 -11.84
N ALA A 59 -1.40 28.65 -10.85
CA ALA A 59 -2.69 27.98 -10.69
C ALA A 59 -3.78 29.02 -10.37
N SER A 60 -4.98 28.83 -10.91
CA SER A 60 -6.13 29.70 -10.65
C SER A 60 -6.76 29.40 -9.29
N LYS A 61 -6.62 28.17 -8.81
CA LYS A 61 -7.19 27.67 -7.56
C LYS A 61 -6.43 26.44 -7.09
N LEU A 62 -6.38 26.23 -5.76
CA LEU A 62 -5.97 24.95 -5.16
C LEU A 62 -7.13 24.36 -4.36
N TYR A 63 -7.35 23.07 -4.55
CA TYR A 63 -8.09 22.21 -3.62
C TYR A 63 -7.11 21.42 -2.76
N VAL A 64 -7.34 21.37 -1.46
CA VAL A 64 -6.67 20.44 -0.54
C VAL A 64 -7.75 19.59 0.10
N GLU A 65 -7.82 18.32 -0.33
CA GLU A 65 -8.87 17.40 0.11
C GLU A 65 -8.34 16.44 1.16
N ASP A 66 -9.04 16.26 2.26
CA ASP A 66 -8.68 15.28 3.30
C ASP A 66 -9.35 13.93 3.00
N LEU A 67 -8.55 12.93 2.65
CA LEU A 67 -8.99 11.56 2.39
C LEU A 67 -8.40 10.55 3.39
N ASN A 68 -7.91 10.99 4.55
CA ASN A 68 -7.32 10.08 5.53
C ASN A 68 -8.28 8.96 5.94
N LYS A 69 -9.56 9.31 6.17
CA LYS A 69 -10.57 8.34 6.57
C LYS A 69 -10.85 7.33 5.46
N GLU A 70 -11.14 7.81 4.25
CA GLU A 70 -11.39 6.96 3.08
C GLU A 70 -10.18 6.08 2.76
N PHE A 71 -8.97 6.62 2.91
CA PHE A 71 -7.76 5.86 2.66
C PHE A 71 -7.63 4.67 3.62
N VAL A 72 -7.91 4.87 4.91
CA VAL A 72 -7.83 3.79 5.89
C VAL A 72 -9.00 2.83 5.75
N GLU A 73 -10.23 3.33 5.76
CA GLU A 73 -11.42 2.48 5.86
C GLU A 73 -11.74 1.75 4.55
N ASP A 74 -11.60 2.44 3.40
CA ASP A 74 -12.01 1.89 2.11
C ASP A 74 -10.88 1.19 1.35
N VAL A 75 -9.59 1.39 1.74
CA VAL A 75 -8.46 0.82 1.00
C VAL A 75 -7.52 0.03 1.89
N ILE A 76 -6.97 0.62 2.94
CA ILE A 76 -5.98 -0.04 3.80
C ILE A 76 -6.60 -1.26 4.50
N ILE A 77 -7.74 -1.09 5.18
CA ILE A 77 -8.39 -2.19 5.90
C ILE A 77 -8.76 -3.35 4.97
N PRO A 78 -9.39 -3.15 3.80
CA PRO A 78 -9.63 -4.23 2.84
C PRO A 78 -8.35 -4.95 2.39
N CYS A 79 -7.24 -4.25 2.19
CA CYS A 79 -5.96 -4.87 1.86
C CYS A 79 -5.40 -5.71 3.02
N VAL A 80 -5.52 -5.23 4.27
CA VAL A 80 -5.14 -5.98 5.48
C VAL A 80 -6.01 -7.22 5.63
N GLN A 81 -7.33 -7.08 5.52
CA GLN A 81 -8.28 -8.18 5.59
C GLN A 81 -8.00 -9.26 4.55
N MET A 82 -7.65 -8.86 3.32
CA MET A 82 -7.26 -9.81 2.27
C MET A 82 -5.88 -10.44 2.54
N GLY A 83 -5.01 -9.77 3.29
CA GLY A 83 -3.62 -10.17 3.46
C GLY A 83 -2.75 -9.83 2.23
N ALA A 84 -3.14 -8.80 1.47
CA ALA A 84 -2.52 -8.43 0.20
C ALA A 84 -1.10 -7.89 0.37
N LYS A 85 -0.11 -8.63 -0.11
CA LYS A 85 1.31 -8.24 -0.11
C LYS A 85 1.87 -8.47 -1.51
N TYR A 86 2.29 -7.40 -2.20
CA TYR A 86 2.90 -7.56 -3.52
C TYR A 86 4.24 -8.29 -3.40
N GLU A 87 4.43 -9.31 -4.23
CA GLU A 87 5.59 -10.21 -4.18
C GLU A 87 5.85 -10.79 -2.77
N ASN A 88 4.78 -11.03 -2.00
CA ASN A 88 4.77 -11.52 -0.61
C ASN A 88 5.41 -10.59 0.43
N THR A 89 5.81 -9.39 0.06
CA THR A 89 6.63 -8.52 0.91
C THR A 89 6.10 -7.09 1.00
N TYR A 90 5.88 -6.43 -0.14
CA TYR A 90 5.54 -5.01 -0.20
C TYR A 90 4.07 -4.76 0.16
N LEU A 91 3.84 -3.88 1.14
CA LEU A 91 2.51 -3.56 1.69
C LEU A 91 1.76 -2.46 0.90
N LEU A 92 2.12 -2.23 -0.37
CA LEU A 92 1.34 -1.51 -1.39
C LEU A 92 1.08 -0.01 -1.12
N GLY A 93 1.79 0.66 -0.23
CA GLY A 93 1.42 2.00 0.25
C GLY A 93 1.22 3.05 -0.85
N THR A 94 2.12 3.13 -1.84
CA THR A 94 1.95 4.02 -2.99
C THR A 94 0.75 3.60 -3.84
N SER A 95 0.62 2.30 -4.11
CA SER A 95 -0.41 1.76 -5.02
C SER A 95 -1.83 1.97 -4.49
N MET A 96 -2.00 1.89 -3.18
CA MET A 96 -3.29 2.06 -2.50
C MET A 96 -3.79 3.51 -2.54
N ALA A 97 -2.89 4.50 -2.47
CA ALA A 97 -3.28 5.90 -2.42
C ALA A 97 -3.75 6.45 -3.78
N ARG A 98 -3.12 6.03 -4.89
CA ARG A 98 -3.35 6.63 -6.21
C ARG A 98 -4.79 6.51 -6.72
N PRO A 99 -5.49 5.36 -6.58
CA PRO A 99 -6.87 5.22 -7.06
C PRO A 99 -7.85 6.20 -6.40
N ILE A 100 -7.79 6.39 -5.09
CA ILE A 100 -8.70 7.32 -4.38
C ILE A 100 -8.38 8.77 -4.71
N ILE A 101 -7.10 9.13 -4.85
CA ILE A 101 -6.69 10.47 -5.30
C ILE A 101 -7.25 10.73 -6.69
N ALA A 102 -7.09 9.80 -7.62
CA ALA A 102 -7.58 9.95 -8.99
C ALA A 102 -9.12 10.04 -9.07
N LYS A 103 -9.85 9.28 -8.24
CA LYS A 103 -11.30 9.43 -8.11
C LYS A 103 -11.68 10.84 -7.69
N ARG A 104 -11.02 11.40 -6.67
CA ARG A 104 -11.27 12.77 -6.20
C ARG A 104 -10.93 13.82 -7.28
N LEU A 105 -9.87 13.62 -8.07
CA LEU A 105 -9.57 14.47 -9.23
C LEU A 105 -10.71 14.49 -10.24
N VAL A 106 -11.33 13.34 -10.55
CA VAL A 106 -12.49 13.26 -11.45
C VAL A 106 -13.69 13.99 -10.88
N GLU A 107 -13.97 13.83 -9.59
CA GLU A 107 -15.08 14.51 -8.91
C GLU A 107 -14.93 16.04 -8.99
N ILE A 108 -13.74 16.56 -8.71
CA ILE A 108 -13.43 17.99 -8.82
C ILE A 108 -13.46 18.44 -10.28
N ALA A 109 -12.91 17.67 -11.21
CA ALA A 109 -12.93 18.02 -12.64
C ALA A 109 -14.36 18.17 -13.16
N ARG A 110 -15.27 17.31 -12.73
CA ARG A 110 -16.70 17.42 -13.06
C ARG A 110 -17.35 18.63 -12.42
N ALA A 111 -17.11 18.88 -11.14
CA ALA A 111 -17.66 20.02 -10.41
C ALA A 111 -17.22 21.36 -11.00
N GLU A 112 -15.98 21.45 -11.46
CA GLU A 112 -15.39 22.63 -12.08
C GLU A 112 -15.70 22.75 -13.58
N GLY A 113 -16.30 21.73 -14.20
CA GLY A 113 -16.51 21.67 -15.66
C GLY A 113 -15.20 21.67 -16.44
N ALA A 114 -14.20 20.95 -15.96
CA ALA A 114 -12.89 20.89 -16.59
C ALA A 114 -12.90 20.00 -17.86
N ASP A 115 -12.07 20.39 -18.82
CA ASP A 115 -11.96 19.73 -20.12
C ASP A 115 -10.97 18.56 -20.13
N ALA A 116 -10.05 18.53 -19.15
CA ALA A 116 -9.01 17.53 -19.06
C ALA A 116 -8.48 17.40 -17.62
N ILE A 117 -7.83 16.26 -17.33
CA ILE A 117 -7.05 16.02 -16.11
C ILE A 117 -5.58 15.88 -16.49
N ALA A 118 -4.67 16.50 -15.73
CA ALA A 118 -3.24 16.38 -15.89
C ALA A 118 -2.57 15.75 -14.67
N HIS A 119 -1.45 15.06 -14.87
CA HIS A 119 -0.61 14.53 -13.80
C HIS A 119 0.89 14.60 -14.14
N GLY A 120 1.74 14.64 -13.10
CA GLY A 120 3.19 14.72 -13.20
C GLY A 120 3.92 13.38 -13.13
N CYS A 121 3.24 12.25 -13.33
CA CYS A 121 3.88 10.94 -13.25
C CYS A 121 4.82 10.72 -14.45
N THR A 122 6.03 10.22 -14.16
CA THR A 122 7.03 9.91 -15.18
C THR A 122 6.64 8.70 -16.01
N GLY A 123 7.11 8.63 -17.27
CA GLY A 123 6.86 7.49 -18.16
C GLY A 123 7.50 6.17 -17.71
N LYS A 124 8.44 6.23 -16.76
CA LYS A 124 9.11 5.06 -16.16
C LYS A 124 8.44 4.54 -14.88
N GLY A 125 7.48 5.31 -14.30
CA GLY A 125 6.81 4.97 -13.07
C GLY A 125 5.49 4.22 -13.27
N ASN A 126 5.09 3.44 -12.28
CA ASN A 126 3.79 2.74 -12.27
C ASN A 126 2.62 3.72 -12.07
N ASP A 127 2.84 4.84 -11.41
CA ASP A 127 1.78 5.76 -10.97
C ASP A 127 0.96 6.34 -12.12
N GLN A 128 1.58 6.56 -13.30
CA GLN A 128 0.84 6.97 -14.47
C GLN A 128 -0.30 5.99 -14.80
N VAL A 129 -0.05 4.68 -14.70
CA VAL A 129 -1.05 3.66 -14.97
C VAL A 129 -2.14 3.70 -13.90
N ARG A 130 -1.76 3.80 -12.63
CA ARG A 130 -2.68 3.85 -11.47
C ARG A 130 -3.63 5.02 -11.55
N PHE A 131 -3.13 6.23 -11.84
CA PHE A 131 -3.97 7.41 -12.04
C PHE A 131 -4.90 7.26 -13.24
N GLU A 132 -4.36 6.88 -14.39
CA GLU A 132 -5.15 6.85 -15.62
C GLU A 132 -6.22 5.77 -15.63
N LEU A 133 -5.94 4.58 -15.07
CA LEU A 133 -6.96 3.54 -14.94
C LEU A 133 -8.11 3.96 -14.01
N ALA A 134 -7.80 4.64 -12.91
CA ALA A 134 -8.83 5.16 -12.03
C ALA A 134 -9.64 6.31 -12.69
N VAL A 135 -8.98 7.23 -13.40
CA VAL A 135 -9.69 8.25 -14.19
C VAL A 135 -10.61 7.60 -15.22
N LYS A 136 -10.14 6.59 -15.94
CA LYS A 136 -10.95 5.86 -16.95
C LYS A 136 -12.14 5.12 -16.34
N ALA A 137 -12.00 4.62 -15.11
CA ALA A 137 -13.11 3.94 -14.42
C ALA A 137 -14.30 4.87 -14.15
N PHE A 138 -14.02 6.16 -13.86
CA PHE A 138 -15.06 7.13 -13.52
C PHE A 138 -15.39 8.11 -14.64
N ALA A 139 -14.45 8.41 -15.51
CA ALA A 139 -14.59 9.38 -16.60
C ALA A 139 -13.89 8.85 -17.88
N PRO A 140 -14.47 7.83 -18.56
CA PRO A 140 -13.81 7.14 -19.68
C PRO A 140 -13.47 8.06 -20.86
N ASP A 141 -14.25 9.13 -21.05
CA ASP A 141 -14.07 10.09 -22.14
C ASP A 141 -13.22 11.31 -21.75
N MET A 142 -12.81 11.43 -20.47
CA MET A 142 -12.01 12.56 -19.97
C MET A 142 -10.59 12.51 -20.57
N PRO A 143 -10.14 13.52 -21.31
CA PRO A 143 -8.78 13.60 -21.77
C PRO A 143 -7.79 13.65 -20.62
N ILE A 144 -6.68 12.92 -20.75
CA ILE A 144 -5.58 12.93 -19.79
C ILE A 144 -4.34 13.55 -20.43
N ILE A 145 -3.70 14.46 -19.73
CA ILE A 145 -2.46 15.12 -20.14
C ILE A 145 -1.36 14.63 -19.21
N ALA A 146 -0.36 13.96 -19.79
CA ALA A 146 0.83 13.49 -19.10
C ALA A 146 2.06 14.15 -19.72
N PRO A 147 2.51 15.30 -19.23
CA PRO A 147 3.58 16.08 -19.82
C PRO A 147 4.87 15.28 -20.02
N TRP A 148 5.27 14.45 -19.09
CA TRP A 148 6.44 13.58 -19.20
C TRP A 148 6.51 12.70 -20.46
N ARG A 149 5.39 12.47 -21.13
CA ARG A 149 5.33 11.70 -22.37
C ARG A 149 5.37 12.56 -23.63
N ILE A 150 5.23 13.87 -23.49
CA ILE A 150 5.02 14.78 -24.64
C ILE A 150 5.87 16.05 -24.64
N TRP A 151 6.50 16.41 -23.52
CA TRP A 151 7.39 17.57 -23.43
C TRP A 151 8.84 17.23 -23.80
N ASP A 152 9.66 18.27 -24.01
CA ASP A 152 11.06 18.10 -24.37
C ASP A 152 12.02 18.01 -23.18
N ILE A 153 11.54 18.25 -21.95
CA ILE A 153 12.29 18.15 -20.70
C ILE A 153 12.63 16.67 -20.43
N LYS A 154 13.93 16.36 -20.30
CA LYS A 154 14.40 14.97 -20.22
C LYS A 154 14.90 14.54 -18.85
N GLY A 155 15.09 15.48 -17.94
CA GLY A 155 15.67 15.18 -16.65
C GLY A 155 15.60 16.34 -15.66
N ARG A 156 16.00 16.03 -14.42
CA ARG A 156 15.90 16.93 -13.26
C ARG A 156 16.60 18.28 -13.44
N GLU A 157 17.77 18.31 -14.10
CA GLU A 157 18.50 19.56 -14.36
C GLU A 157 17.68 20.51 -15.25
N GLU A 158 17.10 19.97 -16.33
CA GLU A 158 16.25 20.75 -17.24
C GLU A 158 14.95 21.22 -16.57
N GLU A 159 14.41 20.44 -15.63
CA GLU A 159 13.27 20.85 -14.79
C GLU A 159 13.63 22.03 -13.89
N ILE A 160 14.81 22.00 -13.27
CA ILE A 160 15.31 23.09 -12.42
C ILE A 160 15.53 24.34 -13.26
N ASP A 161 16.17 24.23 -14.40
CA ASP A 161 16.40 25.35 -15.32
C ASP A 161 15.06 25.97 -15.79
N TYR A 162 14.07 25.14 -16.11
CA TYR A 162 12.72 25.60 -16.47
C TYR A 162 12.03 26.30 -15.29
N ALA A 163 12.14 25.75 -14.08
CA ALA A 163 11.56 26.35 -12.88
C ALA A 163 12.22 27.71 -12.55
N GLU A 164 13.53 27.83 -12.67
CA GLU A 164 14.27 29.09 -12.48
C GLU A 164 13.83 30.14 -13.51
N ALA A 165 13.72 29.76 -14.79
CA ALA A 165 13.26 30.65 -15.86
C ALA A 165 11.84 31.19 -15.63
N HIS A 166 10.99 30.44 -14.93
CA HIS A 166 9.60 30.81 -14.62
C HIS A 166 9.42 31.37 -13.20
N ASN A 167 10.51 31.61 -12.45
CA ASN A 167 10.49 32.12 -11.07
C ASN A 167 9.61 31.26 -10.12
N ILE A 168 9.61 29.94 -10.32
CA ILE A 168 8.85 29.03 -9.46
C ILE A 168 9.57 28.89 -8.11
N PRO A 169 8.89 29.12 -6.96
CA PRO A 169 9.50 29.00 -5.65
C PRO A 169 9.83 27.54 -5.34
N LEU A 170 11.09 27.16 -5.46
CA LEU A 170 11.58 25.82 -5.13
C LEU A 170 12.38 25.84 -3.82
N LYS A 171 12.11 24.87 -2.94
CA LYS A 171 12.96 24.57 -1.77
C LYS A 171 14.03 23.52 -2.11
N ILE A 172 14.38 23.35 -3.38
CA ILE A 172 15.23 22.26 -3.85
C ILE A 172 16.65 22.76 -3.97
N SER A 173 17.57 22.13 -3.23
CA SER A 173 19.01 22.20 -3.54
C SER A 173 19.30 21.26 -4.72
N ARG A 174 20.37 21.56 -5.48
CA ARG A 174 20.88 20.65 -6.53
C ARG A 174 21.51 19.38 -5.95
N GLU A 175 21.40 19.16 -4.63
CA GLU A 175 21.83 17.96 -3.95
C GLU A 175 20.95 16.77 -4.37
N THR A 176 21.61 15.67 -4.63
CA THR A 176 20.96 14.39 -4.95
C THR A 176 20.32 13.82 -3.69
N ASN A 177 18.99 13.75 -3.67
CA ASN A 177 18.22 13.13 -2.61
C ASN A 177 17.49 11.89 -3.12
N TYR A 178 17.12 10.99 -2.22
CA TYR A 178 16.20 9.90 -2.56
C TYR A 178 14.90 10.43 -3.14
N SER A 179 14.36 9.72 -4.12
CA SER A 179 12.95 9.87 -4.48
C SER A 179 12.11 9.25 -3.38
N LYS A 180 11.22 10.03 -2.77
CA LYS A 180 10.38 9.61 -1.65
C LYS A 180 8.90 9.77 -2.00
N ASP A 181 8.08 8.81 -1.57
CA ASP A 181 6.62 8.92 -1.57
C ASP A 181 6.12 8.57 -0.17
N LYS A 182 5.42 9.53 0.45
CA LYS A 182 4.98 9.46 1.84
C LYS A 182 3.47 9.55 1.95
N ASN A 183 2.91 8.70 2.76
CA ASN A 183 1.55 8.80 3.26
C ASN A 183 1.48 8.19 4.67
N MET A 184 0.29 8.16 5.30
CA MET A 184 0.15 7.62 6.65
C MET A 184 0.50 6.14 6.78
N TRP A 185 0.49 5.38 5.67
CA TRP A 185 0.73 3.95 5.67
C TRP A 185 2.20 3.61 5.51
N HIS A 186 2.92 4.37 4.68
CA HIS A 186 4.31 4.08 4.37
C HIS A 186 5.12 5.30 3.93
N LEU A 187 6.42 5.10 3.85
CA LEU A 187 7.38 5.95 3.14
C LEU A 187 8.26 5.06 2.26
N SER A 188 8.44 5.46 0.99
CA SER A 188 9.39 4.82 0.08
C SER A 188 10.67 5.64 -0.07
N HIS A 189 11.80 4.94 -0.26
CA HIS A 189 13.09 5.49 -0.63
C HIS A 189 13.57 4.79 -1.90
N GLU A 190 13.84 5.55 -2.97
CA GLU A 190 14.33 5.05 -4.25
C GLU A 190 15.46 5.92 -4.79
N GLY A 191 16.33 5.35 -5.61
CA GLY A 191 17.45 6.07 -6.25
C GLY A 191 18.76 6.00 -5.46
N LEU A 192 19.74 6.82 -5.85
CA LEU A 192 21.10 6.88 -5.27
C LEU A 192 21.76 5.50 -5.24
N GLU A 193 22.36 5.10 -4.09
CA GLU A 193 23.03 3.80 -3.95
C GLU A 193 22.09 2.61 -4.14
N LEU A 194 20.76 2.79 -4.00
CA LEU A 194 19.79 1.72 -4.22
C LEU A 194 19.65 1.30 -5.68
N GLU A 195 20.15 2.13 -6.63
CA GLU A 195 20.15 1.78 -8.06
C GLU A 195 21.10 0.63 -8.38
N ASP A 196 22.08 0.36 -7.53
CA ASP A 196 22.94 -0.81 -7.60
C ASP A 196 22.58 -1.80 -6.49
N PRO A 197 22.05 -2.99 -6.84
CA PRO A 197 21.64 -4.00 -5.85
C PRO A 197 22.79 -4.53 -4.97
N ASP A 198 24.06 -4.35 -5.35
CA ASP A 198 25.22 -4.76 -4.58
C ASP A 198 25.54 -3.79 -3.41
N ASN A 199 24.97 -2.59 -3.42
CA ASN A 199 25.17 -1.63 -2.36
C ASN A 199 24.27 -1.90 -1.15
N GLU A 200 24.83 -1.73 0.05
CA GLU A 200 24.07 -1.71 1.30
C GLU A 200 23.25 -0.40 1.39
N PRO A 201 21.95 -0.47 1.71
CA PRO A 201 21.16 0.74 1.94
C PRO A 201 21.62 1.52 3.16
N LYS A 202 21.61 2.83 3.07
CA LYS A 202 21.96 3.72 4.19
C LYS A 202 20.74 3.95 5.08
N TYR A 203 20.46 3.03 6.00
CA TYR A 203 19.30 3.14 6.90
C TYR A 203 19.50 4.23 7.97
N ALA A 204 20.63 4.22 8.65
CA ALA A 204 20.90 5.14 9.77
C ALA A 204 20.82 6.61 9.35
N GLY A 205 19.97 7.38 10.05
CA GLY A 205 19.74 8.80 9.78
C GLY A 205 18.89 9.12 8.57
N ASN A 206 18.39 8.11 7.83
CA ASN A 206 17.50 8.29 6.68
C ASN A 206 16.06 7.84 6.93
N MET A 207 15.81 7.10 8.03
CA MET A 207 14.46 6.68 8.40
C MET A 207 13.64 7.87 8.92
N GLU A 208 12.39 7.97 8.51
CA GLU A 208 11.47 9.06 8.87
C GLU A 208 10.22 8.58 9.62
N MET A 209 9.87 7.30 9.48
CA MET A 209 8.73 6.71 10.20
C MET A 209 9.18 5.94 11.45
N GLY A 210 10.47 5.79 11.66
CA GLY A 210 11.01 5.07 12.79
C GLY A 210 12.52 5.19 12.92
N VAL A 211 13.10 4.22 13.59
CA VAL A 211 14.54 4.05 13.80
C VAL A 211 14.99 2.70 13.24
N THR A 212 16.29 2.50 13.08
CA THR A 212 16.81 1.18 12.71
C THR A 212 16.69 0.19 13.88
N PRO A 213 16.73 -1.13 13.64
CA PRO A 213 16.74 -2.13 14.72
C PRO A 213 17.89 -1.92 15.73
N GLU A 214 19.04 -1.43 15.28
CA GLU A 214 20.20 -1.14 16.13
C GLU A 214 19.93 0.03 17.08
N GLU A 215 19.23 1.05 16.60
CA GLU A 215 18.87 2.26 17.37
C GLU A 215 17.65 2.05 18.27
N ALA A 216 16.88 0.97 18.05
CA ALA A 216 15.68 0.67 18.81
C ALA A 216 15.98 0.31 20.28
N PRO A 217 15.03 0.56 21.22
CA PRO A 217 15.21 0.28 22.64
C PRO A 217 15.63 -1.16 22.96
N GLU A 218 16.47 -1.32 23.98
CA GLU A 218 16.90 -2.63 24.51
C GLU A 218 15.77 -3.37 25.25
N GLN A 219 14.69 -2.66 25.61
CA GLN A 219 13.54 -3.24 26.28
C GLN A 219 12.41 -3.48 25.30
N ALA A 220 11.90 -4.72 25.25
CA ALA A 220 10.73 -5.07 24.45
C ALA A 220 9.46 -4.37 24.96
N GLU A 221 8.53 -4.06 24.06
CA GLU A 221 7.23 -3.50 24.38
C GLU A 221 6.11 -4.44 23.93
N TYR A 222 5.10 -4.61 24.77
CA TYR A 222 3.92 -5.39 24.44
C TYR A 222 2.82 -4.50 23.89
N VAL A 223 2.18 -4.95 22.82
CA VAL A 223 1.01 -4.30 22.21
C VAL A 223 -0.10 -5.31 22.03
N SER A 224 -1.35 -4.91 22.31
CA SER A 224 -2.51 -5.71 21.96
C SER A 224 -3.39 -4.97 20.97
N ILE A 225 -3.91 -5.71 19.97
CA ILE A 225 -4.80 -5.17 18.95
C ILE A 225 -6.08 -5.99 18.97
N THR A 226 -7.20 -5.28 19.07
CA THR A 226 -8.54 -5.91 19.05
C THR A 226 -9.18 -5.67 17.68
N PHE A 227 -9.73 -6.74 17.12
CA PHE A 227 -10.44 -6.75 15.85
C PHE A 227 -11.91 -7.10 16.04
N GLU A 228 -12.77 -6.48 15.23
CA GLU A 228 -14.18 -6.84 15.08
C GLU A 228 -14.44 -7.08 13.58
N LYS A 229 -14.75 -8.33 13.19
CA LYS A 229 -14.94 -8.74 11.79
C LYS A 229 -13.75 -8.33 10.87
N GLY A 230 -12.55 -8.59 11.34
CA GLY A 230 -11.32 -8.26 10.61
C GLY A 230 -10.94 -6.77 10.60
N VAL A 231 -11.76 -5.89 11.16
CA VAL A 231 -11.49 -4.46 11.30
C VAL A 231 -10.80 -4.19 12.64
N PRO A 232 -9.63 -3.54 12.68
CA PRO A 232 -8.99 -3.18 13.93
C PRO A 232 -9.75 -2.03 14.61
N VAL A 233 -10.07 -2.19 15.91
CA VAL A 233 -10.93 -1.25 16.66
C VAL A 233 -10.30 -0.71 17.93
N ALA A 234 -9.25 -1.35 18.45
CA ALA A 234 -8.57 -0.89 19.66
C ALA A 234 -7.10 -1.29 19.70
N VAL A 235 -6.28 -0.45 20.32
CA VAL A 235 -4.88 -0.74 20.68
C VAL A 235 -4.74 -0.65 22.19
N ASN A 236 -4.12 -1.67 22.82
CA ASN A 236 -3.92 -1.77 24.27
C ASN A 236 -5.23 -1.58 25.09
N GLY A 237 -6.35 -2.04 24.53
CA GLY A 237 -7.67 -1.93 25.14
C GLY A 237 -8.35 -0.57 24.97
N GLU A 238 -7.70 0.42 24.38
CA GLU A 238 -8.27 1.73 24.08
C GLU A 238 -8.90 1.72 22.68
N LYS A 239 -10.21 1.96 22.60
CA LYS A 239 -10.94 2.13 21.33
C LYS A 239 -10.58 3.47 20.70
N MET A 240 -10.32 3.45 19.40
CA MET A 240 -9.98 4.66 18.64
C MET A 240 -10.47 4.56 17.19
N SER A 241 -10.42 5.69 16.47
CA SER A 241 -10.70 5.67 15.03
C SER A 241 -9.68 4.81 14.28
N ALA A 242 -10.04 4.30 13.11
CA ALA A 242 -9.11 3.53 12.30
C ALA A 242 -7.88 4.35 11.89
N VAL A 243 -8.06 5.65 11.65
CA VAL A 243 -6.97 6.61 11.35
C VAL A 243 -6.01 6.72 12.54
N ASP A 244 -6.53 7.00 13.75
CA ASP A 244 -5.71 7.12 14.96
C ASP A 244 -4.99 5.81 15.29
N LEU A 245 -5.65 4.68 15.01
CA LEU A 245 -5.08 3.34 15.21
C LEU A 245 -3.84 3.12 14.33
N VAL A 246 -3.91 3.48 13.05
CA VAL A 246 -2.76 3.39 12.14
C VAL A 246 -1.62 4.28 12.63
N TRP A 247 -1.90 5.53 13.03
CA TRP A 247 -0.89 6.42 13.59
C TRP A 247 -0.26 5.87 14.87
N LYS A 248 -1.09 5.31 15.77
CA LYS A 248 -0.59 4.71 17.02
C LYS A 248 0.32 3.51 16.75
N LEU A 249 -0.04 2.68 15.79
CA LEU A 249 0.80 1.54 15.42
C LEU A 249 2.09 1.99 14.69
N ASN A 250 2.04 3.07 13.92
CA ASN A 250 3.26 3.66 13.33
C ASN A 250 4.22 4.15 14.42
N GLU A 251 3.71 4.85 15.46
CA GLU A 251 4.51 5.28 16.61
C GLU A 251 5.20 4.10 17.29
N LEU A 252 4.42 3.07 17.63
CA LEU A 252 4.91 1.89 18.33
C LEU A 252 5.91 1.08 17.47
N GLY A 253 5.56 0.82 16.22
CA GLY A 253 6.41 0.08 15.30
C GLY A 253 7.70 0.81 14.95
N GLY A 254 7.59 2.11 14.65
CA GLY A 254 8.73 2.96 14.34
C GLY A 254 9.71 3.05 15.49
N LYS A 255 9.23 3.21 16.73
CA LYS A 255 10.05 3.19 17.94
C LYS A 255 10.90 1.92 18.07
N HIS A 256 10.37 0.79 17.64
CA HIS A 256 11.04 -0.52 17.76
C HIS A 256 11.74 -0.98 16.47
N GLY A 257 11.89 -0.10 15.47
CA GLY A 257 12.58 -0.41 14.20
C GLY A 257 11.82 -1.44 13.33
N VAL A 258 10.50 -1.57 13.50
CA VAL A 258 9.65 -2.51 12.77
C VAL A 258 9.27 -1.94 11.41
N GLY A 259 9.23 -2.81 10.39
CA GLY A 259 8.61 -2.49 9.10
C GLY A 259 9.54 -1.87 8.07
N ILE A 260 10.84 -2.04 8.21
CA ILE A 260 11.83 -1.70 7.17
C ILE A 260 11.92 -2.88 6.21
N ILE A 261 11.71 -2.62 4.92
CA ILE A 261 11.70 -3.62 3.85
C ILE A 261 12.59 -3.12 2.71
N ASP A 262 13.58 -3.92 2.31
CA ASP A 262 14.38 -3.73 1.10
C ASP A 262 13.96 -4.78 0.07
N ILE A 263 13.51 -4.34 -1.10
CA ILE A 263 12.99 -5.23 -2.13
C ILE A 263 13.42 -4.80 -3.53
N VAL A 264 13.77 -5.77 -4.35
CA VAL A 264 13.88 -5.62 -5.82
C VAL A 264 12.58 -6.12 -6.43
N GLU A 265 11.67 -5.20 -6.72
CA GLU A 265 10.33 -5.49 -7.23
C GLU A 265 10.25 -5.46 -8.76
N ASN A 266 9.23 -6.12 -9.32
CA ASN A 266 8.91 -6.02 -10.74
C ASN A 266 7.88 -4.91 -10.96
N ARG A 267 8.29 -3.82 -11.63
CA ARG A 267 7.36 -2.74 -12.00
C ARG A 267 6.39 -3.18 -13.10
N LEU A 268 5.17 -2.67 -13.03
CA LEU A 268 4.15 -2.88 -14.07
C LEU A 268 4.64 -2.51 -15.48
N VAL A 269 5.45 -1.49 -15.58
CA VAL A 269 6.05 -1.03 -16.84
C VAL A 269 7.20 -1.93 -17.36
N GLY A 270 7.46 -3.07 -16.69
CA GLY A 270 8.29 -4.17 -17.20
C GLY A 270 9.75 -4.17 -16.76
N MET A 271 10.19 -3.24 -15.92
CA MET A 271 11.55 -3.23 -15.38
C MET A 271 11.57 -3.62 -13.90
N LYS A 272 12.73 -4.07 -13.42
CA LYS A 272 12.99 -4.21 -11.99
C LYS A 272 13.41 -2.85 -11.40
N CYS A 273 13.01 -2.63 -10.15
CA CYS A 273 13.42 -1.47 -9.38
C CYS A 273 13.64 -1.89 -7.92
N ARG A 274 14.65 -1.31 -7.28
CA ARG A 274 14.88 -1.51 -5.86
C ARG A 274 14.35 -0.31 -5.08
N GLY A 275 13.65 -0.60 -4.00
CA GLY A 275 13.19 0.41 -3.05
C GLY A 275 13.31 -0.08 -1.62
N VAL A 276 13.55 0.86 -0.70
CA VAL A 276 13.44 0.64 0.73
C VAL A 276 12.15 1.28 1.21
N TYR A 277 11.35 0.53 1.94
CA TYR A 277 10.05 0.95 2.44
C TYR A 277 10.02 0.93 3.95
N GLU A 278 9.44 1.98 4.55
CA GLU A 278 9.08 2.03 5.95
C GLU A 278 7.57 1.86 6.08
N THR A 279 7.11 0.79 6.74
CA THR A 279 5.68 0.54 6.97
C THR A 279 5.47 -0.03 8.38
N PRO A 280 5.80 0.72 9.43
CA PRO A 280 5.87 0.17 10.78
C PRO A 280 4.51 -0.32 11.30
N GLY A 281 3.48 0.52 11.27
CA GLY A 281 2.14 0.17 11.73
C GLY A 281 1.48 -0.89 10.85
N GLY A 282 1.69 -0.78 9.55
CA GLY A 282 1.17 -1.76 8.59
C GLY A 282 1.73 -3.15 8.83
N THR A 283 3.02 -3.29 9.09
CA THR A 283 3.65 -4.58 9.36
C THR A 283 3.10 -5.22 10.64
N ILE A 284 2.88 -4.42 11.70
CA ILE A 284 2.23 -4.89 12.92
C ILE A 284 0.81 -5.35 12.64
N LEU A 285 0.04 -4.56 11.89
CA LEU A 285 -1.37 -4.82 11.63
C LEU A 285 -1.57 -6.09 10.80
N TYR A 286 -0.78 -6.28 9.74
CA TYR A 286 -0.80 -7.52 8.95
C TYR A 286 -0.44 -8.74 9.78
N HIS A 287 0.58 -8.65 10.62
CA HIS A 287 1.00 -9.76 11.47
C HIS A 287 -0.09 -10.15 12.48
N ALA A 288 -0.69 -9.17 13.15
CA ALA A 288 -1.75 -9.39 14.11
C ALA A 288 -3.02 -10.00 13.46
N HIS A 289 -3.41 -9.46 12.30
CA HIS A 289 -4.58 -9.94 11.57
C HIS A 289 -4.39 -11.38 11.08
N GLU A 290 -3.22 -11.71 10.53
CA GLU A 290 -2.88 -13.06 10.09
C GLU A 290 -2.91 -14.08 11.24
N MET A 291 -2.39 -13.72 12.42
CA MET A 291 -2.48 -14.55 13.61
C MET A 291 -3.95 -14.82 14.01
N LEU A 292 -4.80 -13.80 13.98
CA LEU A 292 -6.22 -13.97 14.35
C LEU A 292 -6.96 -14.84 13.34
N GLU A 293 -6.68 -14.72 12.05
CA GLU A 293 -7.24 -15.59 11.01
C GLU A 293 -6.87 -17.06 11.22
N GLN A 294 -5.64 -17.36 11.66
CA GLN A 294 -5.22 -18.73 11.98
C GLN A 294 -6.09 -19.36 13.07
N LEU A 295 -6.62 -18.54 13.97
CA LEU A 295 -7.50 -19.00 15.05
C LEU A 295 -8.97 -19.16 14.61
N CYS A 296 -9.43 -18.30 13.67
CA CYS A 296 -10.87 -18.15 13.35
C CYS A 296 -11.30 -18.79 12.03
N LEU A 297 -10.37 -19.06 11.10
CA LEU A 297 -10.69 -19.63 9.79
C LEU A 297 -10.36 -21.11 9.71
N ASP A 298 -11.21 -21.87 9.03
CA ASP A 298 -10.90 -23.26 8.69
C ASP A 298 -9.78 -23.35 7.64
N LYS A 299 -9.11 -24.50 7.59
CA LYS A 299 -7.98 -24.77 6.70
C LYS A 299 -8.25 -24.41 5.24
N TYR A 300 -9.41 -24.78 4.71
CA TYR A 300 -9.69 -24.61 3.27
C TYR A 300 -9.94 -23.16 2.92
N THR A 301 -10.70 -22.45 3.74
CA THR A 301 -10.96 -21.02 3.60
C THR A 301 -9.66 -20.23 3.72
N GLN A 302 -8.84 -20.48 4.74
CA GLN A 302 -7.57 -19.81 4.95
C GLN A 302 -6.60 -20.02 3.78
N HIS A 303 -6.39 -21.26 3.35
CA HIS A 303 -5.48 -21.57 2.24
C HIS A 303 -5.97 -21.01 0.89
N TYR A 304 -7.28 -20.95 0.66
CA TYR A 304 -7.82 -20.36 -0.55
C TYR A 304 -7.62 -18.85 -0.55
N LYS A 305 -7.95 -18.20 0.56
CA LYS A 305 -7.75 -16.75 0.76
C LYS A 305 -6.28 -16.34 0.57
N GLN A 306 -5.32 -17.11 1.13
CA GLN A 306 -3.90 -16.83 0.95
C GLN A 306 -3.46 -16.85 -0.52
N ARG A 307 -4.01 -17.76 -1.34
CA ARG A 307 -3.75 -17.75 -2.80
C ARG A 307 -4.37 -16.55 -3.49
N MET A 308 -5.59 -16.17 -3.12
CA MET A 308 -6.25 -14.99 -3.65
C MET A 308 -5.54 -13.69 -3.25
N ALA A 309 -4.90 -13.64 -2.10
CA ALA A 309 -4.20 -12.46 -1.60
C ALA A 309 -3.11 -11.98 -2.56
N LEU A 310 -2.39 -12.88 -3.23
CA LEU A 310 -1.37 -12.53 -4.23
C LEU A 310 -1.99 -11.88 -5.46
N GLU A 311 -3.06 -12.47 -6.00
CA GLU A 311 -3.76 -11.90 -7.15
C GLU A 311 -4.43 -10.56 -6.82
N PHE A 312 -4.98 -10.43 -5.63
CA PHE A 312 -5.51 -9.16 -5.14
C PHE A 312 -4.41 -8.09 -5.02
N ALA A 313 -3.24 -8.46 -4.51
CA ALA A 313 -2.08 -7.57 -4.44
C ALA A 313 -1.62 -7.10 -5.82
N ASP A 314 -1.60 -7.99 -6.82
CA ASP A 314 -1.31 -7.64 -8.21
C ASP A 314 -2.32 -6.64 -8.77
N LEU A 315 -3.62 -6.84 -8.53
CA LEU A 315 -4.66 -5.90 -8.96
C LEU A 315 -4.45 -4.51 -8.35
N VAL A 316 -4.14 -4.44 -7.04
CA VAL A 316 -3.85 -3.17 -6.34
C VAL A 316 -2.58 -2.53 -6.89
N TYR A 317 -1.50 -3.29 -7.01
CA TYR A 317 -0.21 -2.81 -7.52
C TYR A 317 -0.33 -2.24 -8.94
N ASN A 318 -1.12 -2.91 -9.78
CA ASN A 318 -1.37 -2.57 -11.18
C ASN A 318 -2.41 -1.45 -11.37
N GLY A 319 -2.93 -0.84 -10.30
CA GLY A 319 -3.91 0.25 -10.38
C GLY A 319 -5.33 -0.20 -10.76
N GLN A 320 -5.62 -1.50 -10.64
CA GLN A 320 -6.92 -2.09 -10.99
C GLN A 320 -7.90 -2.11 -9.80
N TRP A 321 -7.79 -1.12 -8.89
CA TRP A 321 -8.64 -1.02 -7.70
C TRP A 321 -10.14 -1.02 -8.03
N TYR A 322 -10.54 -0.40 -9.13
CA TYR A 322 -11.93 -0.32 -9.56
C TYR A 322 -12.29 -1.38 -10.62
N SER A 323 -11.59 -2.52 -10.65
CA SER A 323 -11.91 -3.62 -11.54
C SER A 323 -12.99 -4.54 -10.94
N PRO A 324 -13.86 -5.15 -11.78
CA PRO A 324 -14.87 -6.10 -11.32
C PRO A 324 -14.28 -7.30 -10.55
N LEU A 325 -13.09 -7.76 -10.96
CA LEU A 325 -12.41 -8.88 -10.27
C LEU A 325 -12.03 -8.49 -8.83
N ARG A 326 -11.41 -7.32 -8.63
CA ARG A 326 -11.07 -6.84 -7.29
C ARG A 326 -12.33 -6.70 -6.41
N GLU A 327 -13.44 -6.20 -6.96
CA GLU A 327 -14.71 -6.07 -6.24
C GLU A 327 -15.26 -7.44 -5.82
N ALA A 328 -15.24 -8.43 -6.70
CA ALA A 328 -15.68 -9.79 -6.40
C ALA A 328 -14.79 -10.43 -5.33
N MET A 329 -13.46 -10.22 -5.39
CA MET A 329 -12.53 -10.70 -4.38
C MET A 329 -12.73 -10.02 -3.02
N SER A 330 -13.08 -8.72 -3.00
CA SER A 330 -13.44 -8.02 -1.77
C SER A 330 -14.69 -8.61 -1.12
N ALA A 331 -15.74 -8.88 -1.89
CA ALA A 331 -16.95 -9.50 -1.37
C ALA A 331 -16.69 -10.91 -0.80
N PHE A 332 -15.83 -11.70 -1.45
CA PHE A 332 -15.34 -12.97 -0.87
C PHE A 332 -14.61 -12.74 0.45
N CYS A 333 -13.70 -11.76 0.48
CA CYS A 333 -12.93 -11.44 1.68
C CYS A 333 -13.83 -11.04 2.84
N GLU A 334 -14.76 -10.09 2.63
CA GLU A 334 -15.73 -9.64 3.63
C GLU A 334 -16.48 -10.82 4.27
N LYS A 335 -16.90 -11.79 3.44
CA LYS A 335 -17.56 -13.00 3.95
C LYS A 335 -16.67 -13.82 4.88
N THR A 336 -15.37 -13.92 4.59
CA THR A 336 -14.42 -14.64 5.44
C THR A 336 -14.15 -13.94 6.77
N GLN A 337 -14.36 -12.62 6.83
CA GLN A 337 -14.06 -11.81 8.01
C GLN A 337 -15.17 -11.83 9.09
N GLU A 338 -16.33 -12.36 8.81
CA GLU A 338 -17.47 -12.35 9.76
C GLU A 338 -17.14 -12.94 11.14
N THR A 339 -16.23 -13.90 11.21
CA THR A 339 -15.77 -14.54 12.45
C THR A 339 -14.39 -14.08 12.92
N VAL A 340 -13.68 -13.25 12.15
CA VAL A 340 -12.34 -12.76 12.52
C VAL A 340 -12.47 -11.62 13.54
N THR A 341 -12.82 -12.00 14.77
CA THR A 341 -13.05 -11.09 15.90
C THR A 341 -12.30 -11.60 17.12
N GLY A 342 -11.52 -10.74 17.76
CA GLY A 342 -10.71 -11.12 18.91
C GLY A 342 -9.59 -10.15 19.20
N THR A 343 -8.71 -10.53 20.13
CA THR A 343 -7.55 -9.72 20.52
C THR A 343 -6.27 -10.51 20.35
N VAL A 344 -5.31 -9.92 19.67
CA VAL A 344 -3.95 -10.44 19.48
C VAL A 344 -2.98 -9.63 20.31
N LYS A 345 -2.09 -10.30 21.03
CA LYS A 345 -0.99 -9.70 21.79
C LYS A 345 0.33 -9.98 21.08
N LEU A 346 1.12 -8.95 20.91
CA LEU A 346 2.42 -8.99 20.26
C LEU A 346 3.49 -8.41 21.19
N LYS A 347 4.73 -8.82 20.97
CA LYS A 347 5.91 -8.23 21.59
C LYS A 347 6.80 -7.65 20.48
N LEU A 348 7.05 -6.34 20.55
CA LEU A 348 7.91 -5.61 19.61
C LEU A 348 9.32 -5.50 20.21
N TYR A 349 10.32 -5.87 19.42
CA TYR A 349 11.70 -5.82 19.86
C TYR A 349 12.67 -5.79 18.69
N LYS A 350 13.42 -4.70 18.55
CA LYS A 350 14.52 -4.56 17.58
C LYS A 350 14.16 -5.09 16.17
N GLY A 351 13.15 -4.48 15.54
CA GLY A 351 12.68 -4.85 14.21
C GLY A 351 11.80 -6.09 14.14
N ASN A 352 11.68 -6.84 15.25
CA ASN A 352 10.91 -8.09 15.27
C ASN A 352 9.52 -7.90 15.88
N ILE A 353 8.57 -8.65 15.34
CA ILE A 353 7.22 -8.83 15.90
C ILE A 353 7.10 -10.29 16.34
N ILE A 354 6.86 -10.50 17.63
CA ILE A 354 6.78 -11.83 18.24
C ILE A 354 5.38 -12.02 18.79
N GLY A 355 4.71 -13.11 18.43
CA GLY A 355 3.40 -13.45 18.97
C GLY A 355 3.47 -13.67 20.48
N ALA A 356 2.52 -13.08 21.24
CA ALA A 356 2.45 -13.18 22.69
C ALA A 356 1.08 -13.71 23.17
N GLY A 357 0.27 -14.22 22.25
CA GLY A 357 -1.02 -14.84 22.51
C GLY A 357 -2.18 -14.18 21.75
N MET A 358 -3.28 -14.89 21.65
CA MET A 358 -4.51 -14.42 20.99
C MET A 358 -5.74 -15.06 21.59
N THR A 359 -6.87 -14.36 21.51
CA THR A 359 -8.17 -14.84 21.98
C THR A 359 -9.26 -14.45 21.00
N SER A 360 -10.24 -15.34 20.81
CA SER A 360 -11.42 -15.07 19.99
C SER A 360 -12.64 -15.82 20.52
N PRO A 361 -13.84 -15.21 20.52
CA PRO A 361 -15.07 -15.94 20.78
C PRO A 361 -15.45 -16.90 19.62
N TYR A 362 -14.79 -16.77 18.46
CA TYR A 362 -14.99 -17.61 17.28
C TYR A 362 -13.79 -18.54 17.03
N SER A 363 -13.03 -18.85 18.09
CA SER A 363 -11.88 -19.77 18.00
C SER A 363 -12.31 -21.14 17.47
N LEU A 364 -11.61 -21.63 16.46
CA LEU A 364 -11.69 -23.02 16.00
C LEU A 364 -10.67 -23.92 16.71
N TYR A 365 -9.82 -23.35 17.56
CA TYR A 365 -8.93 -24.12 18.42
C TYR A 365 -9.68 -24.61 19.62
N ASP A 366 -9.89 -25.93 19.69
CA ASP A 366 -10.53 -26.64 20.82
C ASP A 366 -9.44 -27.26 21.69
N PRO A 367 -9.22 -26.76 22.90
CA PRO A 367 -8.17 -27.27 23.79
C PRO A 367 -8.41 -28.73 24.26
N GLU A 368 -9.66 -29.21 24.29
CA GLU A 368 -9.94 -30.59 24.64
C GLU A 368 -9.55 -31.57 23.53
N ILE A 369 -9.70 -31.16 22.26
CA ILE A 369 -9.29 -31.95 21.10
C ILE A 369 -7.77 -31.81 20.83
N ALA A 370 -7.22 -30.61 21.03
CA ALA A 370 -5.83 -30.30 20.71
C ALA A 370 -4.80 -30.67 21.78
N THR A 371 -5.29 -31.20 22.95
CA THR A 371 -4.40 -31.57 24.06
C THR A 371 -3.53 -32.77 23.70
N PHE A 372 -2.31 -32.80 24.24
CA PHE A 372 -1.44 -33.97 24.27
C PHE A 372 -1.63 -34.84 25.53
N ASP A 373 -2.49 -34.42 26.41
CA ASP A 373 -2.85 -35.20 27.61
C ASP A 373 -3.73 -36.41 27.25
N ALA A 374 -3.85 -37.35 28.17
CA ALA A 374 -4.50 -38.66 27.93
C ALA A 374 -6.05 -38.61 27.83
N GLU A 375 -6.64 -37.41 27.64
CA GLU A 375 -8.09 -37.29 27.49
C GLU A 375 -8.53 -37.78 26.09
N ASN A 376 -9.39 -38.80 26.08
CA ASN A 376 -9.88 -39.42 24.85
C ASN A 376 -11.17 -38.73 24.37
N VAL A 377 -11.03 -37.59 23.68
CA VAL A 377 -12.15 -36.86 23.08
C VAL A 377 -12.68 -37.56 21.81
N TYR A 378 -11.83 -38.34 21.14
CA TYR A 378 -12.23 -39.20 20.03
C TYR A 378 -11.39 -40.50 20.00
N ASP A 379 -11.93 -41.51 19.31
CA ASP A 379 -11.24 -42.79 19.13
C ASP A 379 -10.11 -42.67 18.09
N GLN A 380 -8.86 -42.74 18.56
CA GLN A 380 -7.67 -42.61 17.71
C GLN A 380 -7.56 -43.71 16.65
N THR A 381 -8.23 -44.85 16.81
CA THR A 381 -8.25 -45.95 15.84
C THR A 381 -8.94 -45.56 14.52
N TRP A 382 -9.77 -44.55 14.50
CA TRP A 382 -10.38 -44.04 13.26
C TRP A 382 -9.36 -43.52 12.25
N ALA A 383 -8.18 -43.17 12.72
CA ALA A 383 -7.07 -42.72 11.84
C ALA A 383 -6.63 -43.82 10.88
N ASP A 384 -6.68 -45.11 11.27
CA ASP A 384 -6.28 -46.24 10.44
C ASP A 384 -7.11 -46.31 9.15
N GLY A 385 -8.42 -46.21 9.27
CA GLY A 385 -9.34 -46.21 8.13
C GLY A 385 -9.12 -45.00 7.21
N PHE A 386 -8.96 -43.82 7.80
CA PHE A 386 -8.70 -42.60 7.07
C PHE A 386 -7.36 -42.70 6.30
N ILE A 387 -6.27 -43.10 6.97
CA ILE A 387 -4.93 -43.20 6.37
C ILE A 387 -4.92 -44.24 5.23
N THR A 388 -5.61 -45.36 5.45
CA THR A 388 -5.71 -46.44 4.43
C THR A 388 -6.35 -45.90 3.15
N LEU A 389 -7.51 -45.26 3.24
CA LEU A 389 -8.24 -44.75 2.07
C LEU A 389 -7.52 -43.53 1.44
N PHE A 390 -7.06 -42.60 2.24
CA PHE A 390 -6.35 -41.40 1.78
C PHE A 390 -5.00 -41.77 1.12
N GLY A 391 -4.34 -42.83 1.61
CA GLY A 391 -3.07 -43.34 1.10
C GLY A 391 -3.16 -44.21 -0.14
N LEU A 392 -4.37 -44.64 -0.56
CA LEU A 392 -4.51 -45.54 -1.74
C LEU A 392 -3.85 -45.02 -3.01
N PRO A 393 -3.98 -43.76 -3.43
CA PRO A 393 -3.30 -43.26 -4.62
C PRO A 393 -1.78 -43.36 -4.51
N THR A 394 -1.21 -43.06 -3.35
CA THR A 394 0.22 -43.17 -3.08
C THR A 394 0.68 -44.61 -3.15
N GLN A 395 -0.09 -45.55 -2.55
CA GLN A 395 0.23 -46.98 -2.58
C GLN A 395 0.16 -47.54 -3.99
N VAL A 396 -0.86 -47.19 -4.79
CA VAL A 396 -1.00 -47.65 -6.18
C VAL A 396 0.16 -47.11 -7.04
N HIS A 397 0.51 -45.83 -6.84
CA HIS A 397 1.66 -45.22 -7.54
C HIS A 397 2.99 -45.95 -7.21
N ALA A 398 3.22 -46.26 -5.92
CA ALA A 398 4.41 -47.00 -5.49
C ALA A 398 4.46 -48.40 -6.11
N LYS A 399 3.33 -49.15 -6.11
CA LYS A 399 3.23 -50.47 -6.73
C LYS A 399 3.52 -50.41 -8.25
N MET A 400 3.01 -49.38 -8.92
CA MET A 400 3.28 -49.14 -10.36
C MET A 400 4.79 -48.92 -10.60
N LYS A 401 5.43 -48.06 -9.80
CA LYS A 401 6.88 -47.82 -9.88
C LYS A 401 7.69 -49.07 -9.65
N ALA A 402 7.40 -49.84 -8.61
CA ALA A 402 8.08 -51.11 -8.32
C ALA A 402 7.97 -52.08 -9.50
N LYS A 403 6.77 -52.24 -10.08
CA LYS A 403 6.53 -53.11 -11.22
C LYS A 403 7.37 -52.75 -12.45
N ASN A 404 7.70 -51.46 -12.61
CA ASN A 404 8.45 -50.94 -13.77
C ASN A 404 9.92 -50.63 -13.46
N GLY A 405 10.44 -51.03 -12.31
CA GLY A 405 11.85 -50.81 -11.93
C GLY A 405 12.21 -49.35 -11.71
N LEU A 406 11.24 -48.52 -11.25
CA LEU A 406 11.39 -47.11 -10.99
C LEU A 406 11.46 -46.75 -9.48
N LEU A 407 11.50 -47.74 -8.61
CA LEU A 407 11.72 -47.58 -7.16
C LEU A 407 13.18 -47.89 -6.83
#